data_345fcd9171eccd5f3dab1fc9d355da68
#
_entry.id   345fcd9171eccd5f3dab1fc9d355da68
#
_cell.length_a   1.000
_cell.length_b   1.000
_cell.length_c   1.000
_cell.angle_alpha   90.00
_cell.angle_beta   90.00
_cell.angle_gamma   90.00
#
_symmetry.space_group_name_H-M   'P 1'
#
loop_
_entity.id
_entity.type
_entity.pdbx_description
1 polymer ?
#
loop_
_entity_poly.entity_id
_entity_poly.type
_entity_poly.pdbx_seq_one_letter_code
_entity_poly.pdbx_strand_id
1 'polypeptide(L)'
;MEHEIKELIKQCDNAIKNEDFDTLMAYYTDDAVLVVKPGMIAKGKDEIKKAFIAIAKYFNNSIVPTQGEMMILEAGDTALVLSHTFLEADKEDSEYSLDRKATYVFKKNSQGNWLCAIDNSYGTELITK
;
A
#
# COMPACT_ATOMS: atom_id res chain seq x y z
N MET A 1 22.38 5.69 -1.99
CA MET A 1 21.50 6.12 -0.90
C MET A 1 20.06 5.89 -1.28
N GLU A 2 19.31 5.22 -0.41
CA GLU A 2 17.91 4.96 -0.72
C GLU A 2 17.04 6.20 -0.52
N HIS A 3 16.01 6.31 -1.36
CA HIS A 3 15.04 7.37 -1.21
C HIS A 3 14.23 7.15 0.09
N GLU A 4 13.86 8.24 0.76
CA GLU A 4 13.07 8.16 2.00
C GLU A 4 11.79 7.36 1.82
N ILE A 5 11.14 7.46 0.66
CA ILE A 5 9.90 6.74 0.39
C ILE A 5 10.13 5.23 0.37
N LYS A 6 11.30 4.78 -0.09
CA LYS A 6 11.65 3.36 -0.05
C LYS A 6 11.65 2.83 1.37
N GLU A 7 12.26 3.58 2.28
CA GLU A 7 12.29 3.22 3.69
C GLU A 7 10.89 3.25 4.30
N LEU A 8 10.11 4.25 3.91
CA LEU A 8 8.72 4.38 4.38
C LEU A 8 7.87 3.16 3.95
N ILE A 9 8.02 2.73 2.71
CA ILE A 9 7.29 1.55 2.22
C ILE A 9 7.71 0.30 2.99
N LYS A 10 8.99 0.17 3.30
CA LYS A 10 9.47 -0.93 4.15
C LYS A 10 8.78 -0.94 5.50
N GLN A 11 8.64 0.23 6.11
CA GLN A 11 7.98 0.34 7.41
C GLN A 11 6.49 0.01 7.30
N CYS A 12 5.86 0.40 6.21
CA CYS A 12 4.47 0.02 5.95
C CYS A 12 4.33 -1.49 5.83
N ASP A 13 5.23 -2.12 5.07
CA ASP A 13 5.21 -3.57 4.90
C ASP A 13 5.39 -4.30 6.23
N ASN A 14 6.29 -3.80 7.08
CA ASN A 14 6.49 -4.37 8.40
C ASN A 14 5.26 -4.22 9.28
N ALA A 15 4.60 -3.08 9.23
CA ALA A 15 3.38 -2.85 10.00
C ALA A 15 2.27 -3.80 9.53
N ILE A 16 2.15 -4.03 8.24
CA ILE A 16 1.17 -4.97 7.69
C ILE A 16 1.48 -6.39 8.16
N LYS A 17 2.74 -6.79 8.05
CA LYS A 17 3.18 -8.12 8.47
C LYS A 17 2.90 -8.36 9.94
N ASN A 18 3.13 -7.36 10.78
CA ASN A 18 2.93 -7.46 12.23
C ASN A 18 1.51 -7.11 12.65
N GLU A 19 0.66 -6.76 11.69
CA GLU A 19 -0.74 -6.37 11.92
C GLU A 19 -0.87 -5.19 12.88
N ASP A 20 0.11 -4.31 12.85
CA ASP A 20 0.12 -3.07 13.63
C ASP A 20 -0.54 -1.98 12.78
N PHE A 21 -1.86 -2.08 12.65
CA PHE A 21 -2.60 -1.22 11.73
C PHE A 21 -2.73 0.22 12.24
N ASP A 22 -2.60 0.43 13.54
CA ASP A 22 -2.58 1.80 14.07
C ASP A 22 -1.32 2.53 13.60
N THR A 23 -0.17 1.88 13.68
CA THR A 23 1.08 2.46 13.18
C THR A 23 1.00 2.65 11.67
N LEU A 24 0.45 1.67 10.96
CA LEU A 24 0.29 1.76 9.51
C LEU A 24 -0.49 3.01 9.10
N MET A 25 -1.57 3.32 9.83
CA MET A 25 -2.41 4.47 9.51
C MET A 25 -1.66 5.81 9.65
N ALA A 26 -0.62 5.85 10.48
CA ALA A 26 0.18 7.06 10.61
C ALA A 26 0.96 7.39 9.33
N TYR A 27 1.10 6.45 8.41
CA TYR A 27 1.82 6.65 7.15
C TYR A 27 0.90 7.06 6.00
N TYR A 28 -0.39 7.28 6.26
CA TYR A 28 -1.36 7.69 5.25
C TYR A 28 -1.84 9.12 5.50
N THR A 29 -2.24 9.80 4.42
CA THR A 29 -2.91 11.09 4.57
C THR A 29 -4.33 10.86 5.10
N ASP A 30 -4.93 11.92 5.67
CA ASP A 30 -6.27 11.80 6.24
C ASP A 30 -7.32 11.43 5.18
N ASP A 31 -7.11 11.87 3.95
CA ASP A 31 -8.03 11.63 2.84
C ASP A 31 -7.51 10.57 1.86
N ALA A 32 -6.63 9.70 2.34
CA ALA A 32 -6.02 8.70 1.48
C ALA A 32 -7.04 7.74 0.87
N VAL A 33 -6.65 7.15 -0.26
CA VAL A 33 -7.47 6.19 -0.98
C VAL A 33 -6.69 4.89 -1.11
N LEU A 34 -7.31 3.79 -0.73
CA LEU A 34 -6.75 2.45 -0.89
C LEU A 34 -7.60 1.65 -1.86
N VAL A 35 -6.97 1.09 -2.90
CA VAL A 35 -7.64 0.12 -3.74
C VAL A 35 -7.55 -1.23 -3.06
N VAL A 36 -8.66 -1.68 -2.48
CA VAL A 36 -8.70 -2.96 -1.77
C VAL A 36 -8.56 -4.12 -2.76
N LYS A 37 -9.29 -4.03 -3.85
CA LYS A 37 -9.21 -4.93 -5.01
C LYS A 37 -9.99 -4.24 -6.14
N PRO A 38 -9.86 -4.71 -7.38
CA PRO A 38 -10.62 -4.09 -8.47
C PRO A 38 -12.11 -4.03 -8.14
N GLY A 39 -12.67 -2.83 -8.23
CA GLY A 39 -14.06 -2.59 -7.92
C GLY A 39 -14.35 -2.26 -6.47
N MET A 40 -13.35 -2.28 -5.59
CA MET A 40 -13.56 -1.98 -4.18
C MET A 40 -12.49 -1.00 -3.68
N ILE A 41 -12.94 0.17 -3.23
CA ILE A 41 -12.04 1.25 -2.78
C ILE A 41 -12.41 1.68 -1.38
N ALA A 42 -11.39 1.86 -0.53
CA ALA A 42 -11.56 2.42 0.81
C ALA A 42 -11.05 3.86 0.83
N LYS A 43 -11.79 4.75 1.45
CA LYS A 43 -11.43 6.17 1.52
C LYS A 43 -11.31 6.61 2.96
N GLY A 44 -10.20 7.27 3.28
CA GLY A 44 -9.93 7.75 4.62
C GLY A 44 -9.36 6.68 5.53
N LYS A 45 -8.71 7.11 6.62
CA LYS A 45 -7.98 6.19 7.48
C LYS A 45 -8.85 5.12 8.13
N ASP A 46 -10.08 5.49 8.53
CA ASP A 46 -10.95 4.52 9.20
C ASP A 46 -11.34 3.38 8.27
N GLU A 47 -11.73 3.70 7.03
CA GLU A 47 -12.10 2.68 6.06
C GLU A 47 -10.88 1.85 5.66
N ILE A 48 -9.72 2.50 5.50
CA ILE A 48 -8.50 1.82 5.11
C ILE A 48 -8.08 0.83 6.19
N LYS A 49 -8.13 1.24 7.46
CA LYS A 49 -7.79 0.36 8.57
C LYS A 49 -8.72 -0.86 8.60
N LYS A 50 -10.03 -0.63 8.45
CA LYS A 50 -11.00 -1.73 8.41
C LYS A 50 -10.71 -2.68 7.25
N ALA A 51 -10.32 -2.14 6.10
CA ALA A 51 -9.99 -2.95 4.93
C ALA A 51 -8.78 -3.84 5.21
N PHE A 52 -7.72 -3.29 5.81
CA PHE A 52 -6.54 -4.10 6.15
C PHE A 52 -6.86 -5.19 7.15
N ILE A 53 -7.69 -4.89 8.15
CA ILE A 53 -8.11 -5.90 9.13
C ILE A 53 -8.86 -7.04 8.43
N ALA A 54 -9.77 -6.69 7.51
CA ALA A 54 -10.53 -7.70 6.77
C ALA A 54 -9.63 -8.54 5.86
N ILE A 55 -8.69 -7.89 5.17
CA ILE A 55 -7.75 -8.58 4.30
C ILE A 55 -6.89 -9.54 5.11
N ALA A 56 -6.40 -9.11 6.27
CA ALA A 56 -5.60 -9.96 7.14
C ALA A 56 -6.37 -11.21 7.55
N LYS A 57 -7.63 -11.04 7.93
CA LYS A 57 -8.48 -12.18 8.31
C LYS A 57 -8.69 -13.13 7.13
N TYR A 58 -8.91 -12.58 5.94
CA TYR A 58 -9.11 -13.38 4.74
C TYR A 58 -7.92 -14.31 4.49
N PHE A 59 -6.71 -13.84 4.77
CA PHE A 59 -5.49 -14.62 4.57
C PHE A 59 -5.02 -15.33 5.84
N ASN A 60 -5.90 -15.49 6.83
CA ASN A 60 -5.59 -16.19 8.08
C ASN A 60 -4.41 -15.57 8.84
N ASN A 61 -4.29 -14.25 8.76
CA ASN A 61 -3.25 -13.48 9.45
C ASN A 61 -1.83 -13.91 9.06
N SER A 62 -1.65 -14.23 7.77
CA SER A 62 -0.37 -14.75 7.26
C SER A 62 0.30 -13.86 6.22
N ILE A 63 -0.18 -12.63 6.02
CA ILE A 63 0.32 -11.79 4.95
C ILE A 63 1.74 -11.30 5.23
N VAL A 64 2.64 -11.48 4.25
CA VAL A 64 3.98 -10.92 4.28
C VAL A 64 4.21 -10.19 2.96
N PRO A 65 4.10 -8.85 2.96
CA PRO A 65 4.37 -8.09 1.73
C PRO A 65 5.85 -7.85 1.55
N THR A 66 6.31 -7.93 0.30
CA THR A 66 7.68 -7.61 -0.05
C THR A 66 7.69 -6.80 -1.34
N GLN A 67 8.75 -6.03 -1.54
CA GLN A 67 8.90 -5.17 -2.71
C GLN A 67 10.04 -5.66 -3.57
N GLY A 68 9.82 -5.71 -4.88
CA GLY A 68 10.86 -5.97 -5.85
C GLY A 68 11.39 -4.68 -6.44
N GLU A 69 11.46 -4.62 -7.76
CA GLU A 69 11.93 -3.44 -8.47
C GLU A 69 11.02 -2.25 -8.20
N MET A 70 11.61 -1.08 -8.01
CA MET A 70 10.85 0.12 -7.65
C MET A 70 11.43 1.34 -8.36
N MET A 71 10.54 2.19 -8.88
CA MET A 71 10.93 3.47 -9.47
C MET A 71 10.14 4.57 -8.78
N ILE A 72 10.82 5.63 -8.37
CA ILE A 72 10.21 6.78 -7.71
C ILE A 72 10.36 8.01 -8.58
N LEU A 73 9.23 8.62 -8.92
CA LEU A 73 9.21 9.85 -9.73
C LEU A 73 8.70 10.98 -8.86
N GLU A 74 9.62 11.84 -8.45
CA GLU A 74 9.31 12.92 -7.51
C GLU A 74 9.16 14.25 -8.23
N ALA A 75 8.09 14.97 -7.88
CA ALA A 75 7.81 16.29 -8.44
C ALA A 75 7.29 17.19 -7.32
N GLY A 76 8.16 18.06 -6.78
CA GLY A 76 7.80 18.92 -5.66
C GLY A 76 7.41 18.10 -4.45
N ASP A 77 6.21 18.33 -3.94
CA ASP A 77 5.72 17.65 -2.75
C ASP A 77 4.94 16.38 -3.08
N THR A 78 5.03 15.91 -4.31
CA THR A 78 4.30 14.70 -4.75
C THR A 78 5.29 13.73 -5.37
N ALA A 79 5.06 12.44 -5.13
CA ALA A 79 5.87 11.39 -5.75
C ALA A 79 4.97 10.26 -6.23
N LEU A 80 5.24 9.80 -7.45
CA LEU A 80 4.61 8.60 -8.00
C LEU A 80 5.60 7.45 -7.87
N VAL A 81 5.17 6.36 -7.26
CA VAL A 81 6.00 5.18 -7.07
C VAL A 81 5.44 4.04 -7.89
N LEU A 82 6.28 3.44 -8.71
CA LEU A 82 5.97 2.21 -9.44
C LEU A 82 6.75 1.09 -8.76
N SER A 83 6.07 0.03 -8.35
CA SER A 83 6.72 -1.02 -7.59
C SER A 83 6.18 -2.39 -7.95
N HIS A 84 7.08 -3.36 -8.08
CA HIS A 84 6.68 -4.75 -8.20
C HIS A 84 6.49 -5.27 -6.77
N THR A 85 5.25 -5.50 -6.39
CA THR A 85 4.88 -5.87 -5.02
C THR A 85 4.42 -7.32 -4.97
N PHE A 86 4.93 -8.06 -4.01
CA PHE A 86 4.57 -9.47 -3.81
C PHE A 86 3.93 -9.64 -2.43
N LEU A 87 2.88 -10.46 -2.37
CA LEU A 87 2.30 -10.87 -1.11
C LEU A 87 2.50 -12.36 -0.92
N GLU A 88 3.03 -12.76 0.22
CA GLU A 88 3.06 -14.16 0.63
C GLU A 88 1.95 -14.38 1.64
N ALA A 89 1.20 -15.45 1.50
CA ALA A 89 0.09 -15.76 2.39
C ALA A 89 -0.23 -17.24 2.30
N ASP A 90 -0.91 -17.76 3.32
CA ASP A 90 -1.27 -19.18 3.37
C ASP A 90 -2.35 -19.56 2.36
N LYS A 91 -3.03 -18.59 1.78
CA LYS A 91 -4.16 -18.84 0.90
C LYS A 91 -3.77 -18.52 -0.54
N GLU A 92 -3.78 -19.54 -1.39
CA GLU A 92 -3.40 -19.37 -2.79
C GLU A 92 -4.53 -18.90 -3.68
N ASP A 93 -5.69 -19.50 -3.54
CA ASP A 93 -6.84 -19.10 -4.33
C ASP A 93 -7.44 -17.87 -3.71
N SER A 94 -7.47 -16.80 -4.46
CA SER A 94 -7.82 -15.59 -3.83
C SER A 94 -8.45 -14.60 -4.80
N GLU A 95 -9.33 -13.78 -4.24
CA GLU A 95 -9.85 -12.62 -4.94
C GLU A 95 -8.77 -11.54 -5.06
N TYR A 96 -7.63 -11.73 -4.39
CA TYR A 96 -6.54 -10.76 -4.35
C TYR A 96 -5.34 -11.30 -5.11
N SER A 97 -4.79 -10.50 -6.00
CA SER A 97 -3.57 -10.84 -6.69
C SER A 97 -2.40 -10.82 -5.71
N LEU A 98 -1.53 -11.82 -5.78
CA LEU A 98 -0.35 -11.90 -4.92
C LEU A 98 0.92 -11.37 -5.58
N ASP A 99 0.87 -11.10 -6.89
CA ASP A 99 1.98 -10.57 -7.67
C ASP A 99 1.45 -9.33 -8.38
N ARG A 100 1.89 -8.15 -7.96
CA ARG A 100 1.28 -6.91 -8.38
C ARG A 100 2.29 -5.91 -8.91
N LYS A 101 1.88 -5.16 -9.93
CA LYS A 101 2.64 -3.99 -10.40
C LYS A 101 1.92 -2.76 -9.85
N ALA A 102 2.36 -2.33 -8.70
CA ALA A 102 1.68 -1.32 -7.92
C ALA A 102 2.02 0.09 -8.35
N THR A 103 1.05 1.00 -8.16
CA THR A 103 1.28 2.44 -8.27
C THR A 103 0.86 3.08 -6.97
N TYR A 104 1.77 3.85 -6.38
CA TYR A 104 1.49 4.58 -5.15
C TYR A 104 1.73 6.05 -5.39
N VAL A 105 0.92 6.90 -4.77
CA VAL A 105 1.15 8.34 -4.76
C VAL A 105 1.41 8.78 -3.33
N PHE A 106 2.56 9.41 -3.12
CA PHE A 106 2.92 9.96 -1.82
C PHE A 106 2.91 11.48 -1.88
N LYS A 107 2.52 12.10 -0.79
CA LYS A 107 2.53 13.56 -0.66
C LYS A 107 3.32 13.94 0.58
N LYS A 108 4.07 15.04 0.46
CA LYS A 108 4.82 15.57 1.60
C LYS A 108 3.93 16.54 2.36
N ASN A 109 3.83 16.35 3.68
CA ASN A 109 3.02 17.23 4.50
C ASN A 109 3.78 18.50 4.87
N SER A 110 3.15 19.39 5.66
CA SER A 110 3.75 20.66 6.04
C SER A 110 5.01 20.51 6.89
N GLN A 111 5.21 19.34 7.49
CA GLN A 111 6.38 19.04 8.30
C GLN A 111 7.50 18.38 7.50
N GLY A 112 7.31 18.20 6.20
CA GLY A 112 8.29 17.59 5.34
C GLY A 112 8.31 16.07 5.34
N ASN A 113 7.28 15.45 5.86
CA ASN A 113 7.18 13.98 5.89
C ASN A 113 6.32 13.47 4.75
N TRP A 114 6.80 12.40 4.10
CA TRP A 114 6.03 11.74 3.05
C TRP A 114 4.94 10.87 3.66
N LEU A 115 3.73 10.97 3.10
CA LEU A 115 2.60 10.14 3.51
C LEU A 115 1.94 9.58 2.25
N CYS A 116 1.40 8.37 2.36
CA CYS A 116 0.72 7.74 1.23
C CYS A 116 -0.65 8.36 1.03
N ALA A 117 -0.90 8.87 -0.15
CA ALA A 117 -2.18 9.48 -0.50
C ALA A 117 -3.04 8.53 -1.33
N ILE A 118 -2.43 7.76 -2.22
CA ILE A 118 -3.14 6.76 -3.03
C ILE A 118 -2.34 5.48 -2.99
N ASP A 119 -2.98 4.41 -2.53
CA ASP A 119 -2.37 3.09 -2.43
C ASP A 119 -3.08 2.17 -3.41
N ASN A 120 -2.51 2.06 -4.61
CA ASN A 120 -3.07 1.21 -5.66
C ASN A 120 -2.08 0.11 -6.01
N SER A 121 -2.14 -0.99 -5.28
CA SER A 121 -1.23 -2.11 -5.54
C SER A 121 -1.62 -2.93 -6.77
N TYR A 122 -2.76 -2.66 -7.36
CA TYR A 122 -3.19 -3.35 -8.59
C TYR A 122 -2.76 -2.63 -9.87
N GLY A 123 -2.33 -1.37 -9.76
CA GLY A 123 -1.87 -0.61 -10.92
C GLY A 123 -2.92 -0.51 -12.01
N THR A 124 -2.52 -0.85 -13.25
CA THR A 124 -3.42 -0.75 -14.40
C THR A 124 -4.41 -1.90 -14.50
N GLU A 125 -4.35 -2.89 -13.62
CA GLU A 125 -5.34 -3.98 -13.63
C GLU A 125 -6.76 -3.46 -13.40
N LEU A 126 -6.89 -2.24 -12.86
CA LEU A 126 -8.21 -1.65 -12.64
C LEU A 126 -8.97 -1.38 -13.92
N ILE A 127 -8.28 -1.27 -15.03
CA ILE A 127 -8.89 -0.93 -16.33
C ILE A 127 -8.59 -1.94 -17.42
N THR A 128 -7.99 -3.08 -17.07
CA THR A 128 -7.73 -4.11 -18.07
C THR A 128 -8.98 -4.95 -18.28
N LYS A 129 -9.24 -5.28 -19.52
CA LYS A 129 -10.37 -6.09 -19.89
C LYS A 129 -9.91 -7.19 -20.83
#